data_46c36470a8a5874dd3cd1609e8df7e17
#
_entry.id   46c36470a8a5874dd3cd1609e8df7e17
#
_cell.length_a   1.000
_cell.length_b   1.000
_cell.length_c   1.000
_cell.angle_alpha   90.00
_cell.angle_beta   90.00
_cell.angle_gamma   90.00
#
_symmetry.space_group_name_H-M   'P 1'
#
loop_
_entity.id
_entity.type
_entity.pdbx_description
1 polymer ?
#
loop_
_entity_poly.entity_id
_entity_poly.type
_entity_poly.pdbx_seq_one_letter_code
_entity_poly.pdbx_strand_id
1 'polypeptide(L)'
;MNVNVSKDKNTTLIEVSGRIDSTNANELGGALMNEINAGNTQLVVDLASVDYMSSAGLREIVSALKKVRGKGDLRLAQPSERVLEVLEMAGLDTIFQIFPDQSLALSSYV
;
A
#
# COMPACT_ATOMS: atom_id res chain seq x y z
N MET A 1 7.10 9.87 -8.91
CA MET A 1 6.28 8.74 -8.42
C MET A 1 5.21 8.39 -9.45
N ASN A 2 5.04 7.12 -9.71
CA ASN A 2 3.95 6.63 -10.56
C ASN A 2 3.07 5.68 -9.75
N VAL A 3 1.77 5.75 -9.99
CA VAL A 3 0.80 4.87 -9.36
C VAL A 3 -0.01 4.20 -10.47
N ASN A 4 0.02 2.88 -10.50
CA ASN A 4 -0.71 2.09 -11.48
C ASN A 4 -1.72 1.20 -10.77
N VAL A 5 -2.99 1.35 -11.11
CA VAL A 5 -4.08 0.61 -10.48
C VAL A 5 -4.63 -0.41 -11.45
N SER A 6 -4.75 -1.64 -11.00
CA SER A 6 -5.33 -2.73 -11.78
C SER A 6 -6.15 -3.66 -10.89
N LYS A 7 -6.92 -4.53 -11.50
CA LYS A 7 -7.74 -5.51 -10.79
C LYS A 7 -7.23 -6.91 -11.01
N ASP A 8 -7.23 -7.70 -9.96
CA ASP A 8 -7.03 -9.15 -10.01
C ASP A 8 -8.17 -9.81 -9.23
N LYS A 9 -9.17 -10.31 -9.95
CA LYS A 9 -10.40 -10.83 -9.36
C LYS A 9 -11.08 -9.73 -8.53
N ASN A 10 -11.29 -9.95 -7.23
CA ASN A 10 -11.91 -8.97 -6.35
C ASN A 10 -10.89 -8.10 -5.61
N THR A 11 -9.61 -8.23 -5.95
CA THR A 11 -8.53 -7.49 -5.32
C THR A 11 -8.07 -6.36 -6.22
N THR A 12 -7.84 -5.20 -5.65
CA THR A 12 -7.28 -4.05 -6.35
C THR A 12 -5.79 -3.99 -6.07
N LEU A 13 -4.99 -4.05 -7.13
CA LEU A 13 -3.54 -3.96 -7.05
C LEU A 13 -3.11 -2.53 -7.37
N ILE A 14 -2.33 -1.96 -6.46
CA ILE A 14 -1.81 -0.59 -6.60
C ILE A 14 -0.30 -0.70 -6.63
N GLU A 15 0.29 -0.57 -7.81
CA GLU A 15 1.73 -0.62 -8.01
C GLU A 15 2.29 0.79 -7.97
N VAL A 16 3.21 1.03 -7.04
CA VAL A 16 3.82 2.35 -6.84
C VAL A 16 5.29 2.28 -7.19
N SER A 17 5.81 3.30 -7.85
CA SER A 17 7.23 3.37 -8.19
C SER A 17 7.79 4.74 -7.90
N GLY A 18 9.10 4.76 -7.64
CA GLY A 18 9.86 5.97 -7.43
C GLY A 18 9.92 6.38 -5.96
N ARG A 19 10.01 7.68 -5.75
CA ARG A 19 10.18 8.27 -4.42
C ARG A 19 8.85 8.78 -3.90
N ILE A 20 8.50 8.43 -2.68
CA ILE A 20 7.31 8.95 -2.01
C ILE A 20 7.75 9.89 -0.90
N ASP A 21 7.46 11.17 -1.07
CA ASP A 21 7.84 12.22 -0.12
C ASP A 21 6.66 13.16 0.15
N SER A 22 6.91 14.23 0.90
CA SER A 22 5.85 15.15 1.31
C SER A 22 5.22 15.90 0.14
N THR A 23 5.90 15.98 -1.02
CA THR A 23 5.37 16.69 -2.19
C THR A 23 4.38 15.86 -3.00
N ASN A 24 4.46 14.53 -2.92
CA ASN A 24 3.63 13.65 -3.74
C ASN A 24 2.83 12.60 -2.96
N ALA A 25 2.99 12.52 -1.64
CA ALA A 25 2.30 11.52 -0.83
C ALA A 25 0.79 11.58 -0.99
N ASN A 26 0.21 12.76 -1.17
CA ASN A 26 -1.23 12.91 -1.35
C ASN A 26 -1.73 12.34 -2.68
N GLU A 27 -0.88 12.18 -3.68
CA GLU A 27 -1.26 11.48 -4.92
C GLU A 27 -1.51 10.00 -4.64
N LEU A 28 -0.66 9.39 -3.81
CA LEU A 28 -0.87 8.01 -3.38
C LEU A 28 -2.13 7.90 -2.54
N GLY A 29 -2.30 8.78 -1.57
CA GLY A 29 -3.49 8.83 -0.73
C GLY A 29 -4.77 8.98 -1.54
N GLY A 30 -4.75 9.88 -2.53
CA GLY A 30 -5.89 10.09 -3.43
C GLY A 30 -6.23 8.85 -4.24
N ALA A 31 -5.24 8.15 -4.77
CA ALA A 31 -5.46 6.92 -5.53
C ALA A 31 -6.09 5.85 -4.64
N LEU A 32 -5.59 5.69 -3.41
CA LEU A 32 -6.14 4.73 -2.45
C LEU A 32 -7.59 5.08 -2.09
N MET A 33 -7.85 6.34 -1.77
CA MET A 33 -9.20 6.79 -1.40
C MET A 33 -10.20 6.66 -2.54
N ASN A 34 -9.77 6.91 -3.79
CA ASN A 34 -10.63 6.72 -4.95
C ASN A 34 -11.11 5.28 -5.06
N GLU A 35 -10.21 4.32 -4.83
CA GLU A 35 -10.56 2.90 -4.88
C GLU A 35 -11.49 2.51 -3.74
N ILE A 36 -11.20 2.97 -2.53
CA ILE A 36 -12.03 2.69 -1.36
C ILE A 36 -13.43 3.26 -1.52
N ASN A 37 -13.53 4.50 -2.02
CA ASN A 37 -14.82 5.15 -2.23
C ASN A 37 -15.62 4.48 -3.35
N ALA A 38 -14.97 3.81 -4.28
CA ALA A 38 -15.62 3.02 -5.32
C ALA A 38 -16.07 1.64 -4.83
N GLY A 39 -15.83 1.31 -3.57
CA GLY A 39 -16.20 0.03 -2.99
C GLY A 39 -15.11 -1.05 -3.07
N ASN A 40 -13.93 -0.70 -3.52
CA ASN A 40 -12.81 -1.63 -3.64
C ASN A 40 -12.03 -1.62 -2.33
N THR A 41 -12.29 -2.61 -1.47
CA THR A 41 -11.75 -2.64 -0.12
C THR A 41 -10.73 -3.75 0.13
N GLN A 42 -10.49 -4.61 -0.85
CA GLN A 42 -9.39 -5.58 -0.80
C GLN A 42 -8.22 -5.02 -1.60
N LEU A 43 -7.25 -4.44 -0.91
CA LEU A 43 -6.17 -3.68 -1.54
C LEU A 43 -4.81 -4.35 -1.32
N VAL A 44 -3.99 -4.35 -2.36
CA VAL A 44 -2.56 -4.70 -2.26
C VAL A 44 -1.78 -3.51 -2.81
N VAL A 45 -0.88 -2.97 -1.99
CA VAL A 45 0.06 -1.92 -2.41
C VAL A 45 1.41 -2.58 -2.62
N ASP A 46 1.86 -2.61 -3.87
CA ASP A 46 3.15 -3.19 -4.24
C ASP A 46 4.21 -2.10 -4.18
N LEU A 47 5.20 -2.32 -3.34
CA LEU A 47 6.27 -1.36 -3.05
C LEU A 47 7.62 -1.77 -3.64
N ALA A 48 7.66 -2.78 -4.52
CA ALA A 48 8.91 -3.30 -5.07
C ALA A 48 9.75 -2.24 -5.77
N SER A 49 9.09 -1.28 -6.42
CA SER A 49 9.76 -0.21 -7.18
C SER A 49 9.85 1.12 -6.42
N VAL A 50 9.60 1.11 -5.12
CA VAL A 50 9.70 2.31 -4.28
C VAL A 50 11.10 2.39 -3.68
N ASP A 51 11.83 3.47 -4.01
CA ASP A 51 13.20 3.68 -3.53
C ASP A 51 13.25 4.31 -2.15
N TYR A 52 12.25 5.11 -1.83
CA TYR A 52 12.22 5.90 -0.61
C TYR A 52 10.77 6.19 -0.21
N MET A 53 10.50 6.12 1.07
CA MET A 53 9.20 6.47 1.61
C MET A 53 9.36 7.35 2.85
N SER A 54 8.77 8.54 2.81
CA SER A 54 8.75 9.48 3.93
C SER A 54 7.62 9.16 4.91
N SER A 55 7.64 9.82 6.05
CA SER A 55 6.54 9.72 7.02
C SER A 55 5.20 10.17 6.44
N ALA A 56 5.22 11.09 5.47
CA ALA A 56 3.98 11.52 4.79
C ALA A 56 3.37 10.36 3.98
N GLY A 57 4.21 9.57 3.31
CA GLY A 57 3.76 8.37 2.59
C GLY A 57 3.21 7.31 3.53
N LEU A 58 3.90 7.07 4.64
CA LEU A 58 3.42 6.13 5.66
C LEU A 58 2.05 6.55 6.19
N ARG A 59 1.86 7.84 6.41
CA ARG A 59 0.59 8.37 6.93
C ARG A 59 -0.56 8.08 5.98
N GLU A 60 -0.31 8.18 4.67
CA GLU A 60 -1.33 7.92 3.66
C GLU A 60 -1.76 6.45 3.64
N ILE A 61 -0.81 5.51 3.72
CA ILE A 61 -1.18 4.09 3.74
C ILE A 61 -1.85 3.69 5.05
N VAL A 62 -1.46 4.29 6.17
CA VAL A 62 -2.11 4.06 7.47
C VAL A 62 -3.56 4.58 7.43
N SER A 63 -3.78 5.77 6.88
CA SER A 63 -5.12 6.32 6.73
C SER A 63 -6.01 5.41 5.90
N ALA A 64 -5.48 4.89 4.79
CA ALA A 64 -6.23 3.98 3.93
C ALA A 64 -6.56 2.66 4.64
N LEU A 65 -5.60 2.11 5.40
CA LEU A 65 -5.85 0.90 6.19
C LEU A 65 -6.99 1.11 7.18
N LYS A 66 -6.98 2.23 7.88
CA LYS A 66 -8.04 2.55 8.84
C LYS A 66 -9.41 2.64 8.18
N LYS A 67 -9.46 3.18 6.97
CA LYS A 67 -10.72 3.32 6.23
C LYS A 67 -11.31 1.97 5.81
N VAL A 68 -10.47 1.00 5.47
CA VAL A 68 -10.97 -0.31 5.00
C VAL A 68 -11.19 -1.32 6.11
N ARG A 69 -10.71 -1.07 7.32
CA ARG A 69 -10.90 -2.00 8.44
C ARG A 69 -12.39 -2.25 8.69
N GLY A 70 -12.73 -3.52 8.86
CA GLY A 70 -14.11 -3.95 9.00
C GLY A 70 -14.81 -4.24 7.68
N LYS A 71 -14.25 -3.79 6.54
CA LYS A 71 -14.79 -4.03 5.21
C LYS A 71 -13.86 -4.88 4.36
N GLY A 72 -12.57 -4.77 4.59
CA GLY A 72 -11.53 -5.46 3.85
C GLY A 72 -10.18 -5.27 4.52
N ASP A 73 -9.12 -5.09 3.73
CA ASP A 73 -7.78 -4.89 4.27
C ASP A 73 -6.92 -4.16 3.24
N LEU A 74 -5.80 -3.61 3.71
CA LEU A 74 -4.74 -3.09 2.86
C LEU A 74 -3.47 -3.85 3.20
N ARG A 75 -2.95 -4.62 2.24
CA ARG A 75 -1.78 -5.46 2.42
C ARG A 75 -0.64 -4.94 1.58
N LEU A 76 0.59 -5.14 2.06
CA LEU A 76 1.79 -4.62 1.39
C LEU A 76 2.56 -5.77 0.76
N ALA A 77 3.09 -5.53 -0.44
CA ALA A 77 3.88 -6.51 -1.16
C ALA A 77 5.27 -5.95 -1.47
N GLN A 78 6.28 -6.79 -1.27
CA GLN A 78 7.65 -6.56 -1.74
C GLN A 78 8.31 -5.25 -1.31
N PRO A 79 8.16 -4.77 -0.06
CA PRO A 79 8.90 -3.58 0.32
C PRO A 79 10.41 -3.85 0.22
N SER A 80 11.16 -2.88 -0.31
CA SER A 80 12.61 -2.96 -0.31
C SER A 80 13.11 -2.98 1.13
N GLU A 81 14.37 -3.40 1.34
CA GLU A 81 14.97 -3.39 2.69
C GLU A 81 14.83 -2.03 3.36
N ARG A 82 15.07 -0.96 2.61
CA ARG A 82 14.99 0.40 3.14
C ARG A 82 13.57 0.76 3.55
N VAL A 83 12.59 0.44 2.73
CA VAL A 83 11.18 0.71 3.05
C VAL A 83 10.73 -0.15 4.22
N LEU A 84 11.14 -1.42 4.25
CA LEU A 84 10.81 -2.31 5.36
C LEU A 84 11.37 -1.79 6.68
N GLU A 85 12.62 -1.30 6.69
CA GLU A 85 13.22 -0.69 7.88
C GLU A 85 12.39 0.49 8.37
N VAL A 86 11.93 1.36 7.47
CA VAL A 86 11.10 2.50 7.84
C VAL A 86 9.79 2.04 8.45
N LEU A 87 9.17 1.01 7.89
CA LEU A 87 7.95 0.42 8.43
C LEU A 87 8.19 -0.15 9.83
N GLU A 88 9.27 -0.89 10.01
CA GLU A 88 9.64 -1.50 11.29
C GLU A 88 9.92 -0.45 12.36
N MET A 89 10.68 0.59 12.00
CA MET A 89 11.00 1.68 12.94
C MET A 89 9.76 2.43 13.40
N ALA A 90 8.76 2.52 12.53
CA ALA A 90 7.48 3.16 12.85
C ALA A 90 6.49 2.20 13.54
N GLY A 91 6.86 0.94 13.72
CA GLY A 91 5.98 -0.08 14.32
C GLY A 91 4.87 -0.54 13.40
N LEU A 92 4.92 -0.19 12.12
CA LEU A 92 3.84 -0.47 11.18
C LEU A 92 3.87 -1.90 10.63
N ASP A 93 4.99 -2.60 10.75
CA ASP A 93 5.10 -4.00 10.39
C ASP A 93 4.19 -4.91 11.23
N THR A 94 3.72 -4.41 12.37
CA THR A 94 2.80 -5.15 13.24
C THR A 94 1.33 -4.94 12.88
N ILE A 95 1.01 -3.88 12.13
CA ILE A 95 -0.39 -3.57 11.78
C ILE A 95 -0.73 -3.88 10.33
N PHE A 96 0.27 -3.99 9.44
CA PHE A 96 0.07 -4.41 8.05
C PHE A 96 0.48 -5.85 7.88
N GLN A 97 -0.25 -6.59 7.06
CA GLN A 97 0.25 -7.86 6.55
C GLN A 97 1.21 -7.55 5.40
N ILE A 98 2.44 -8.00 5.52
CA ILE A 98 3.50 -7.72 4.55
C ILE A 98 3.95 -9.03 3.93
N PHE A 99 3.97 -9.08 2.60
CA PHE A 99 4.30 -10.28 1.84
C PHE A 99 5.58 -10.08 1.05
N PRO A 100 6.39 -11.14 0.87
CA PRO A 100 7.66 -11.02 0.16
C PRO A 100 7.50 -10.84 -1.35
N ASP A 101 6.34 -11.17 -1.90
CA ASP A 101 6.07 -10.94 -3.33
C ASP A 101 4.59 -10.63 -3.59
N GLN A 102 4.34 -10.13 -4.80
CA GLN A 102 3.01 -9.70 -5.22
C GLN A 102 2.02 -10.87 -5.28
N SER A 103 2.44 -12.00 -5.80
CA SER A 103 1.58 -13.18 -5.93
C SER A 103 1.03 -13.65 -4.59
N LEU A 104 1.90 -13.72 -3.58
CA LEU A 104 1.49 -14.11 -2.23
C LEU A 104 0.51 -13.11 -1.62
N ALA A 105 0.76 -11.82 -1.83
CA ALA A 105 -0.14 -10.79 -1.33
C ALA A 105 -1.53 -10.91 -1.97
N LEU A 106 -1.58 -11.08 -3.29
CA LEU A 106 -2.85 -11.22 -4.02
C LEU A 106 -3.59 -12.49 -3.60
N SER A 107 -2.89 -13.62 -3.50
CA SER A 107 -3.53 -14.89 -3.13
C SER A 107 -3.99 -14.92 -1.68
N SER A 108 -3.47 -14.04 -0.84
CA SER A 108 -3.87 -13.97 0.57
C SER A 108 -5.33 -13.55 0.77
N TYR A 109 -5.95 -12.99 -0.26
CA TYR A 109 -7.36 -12.58 -0.24
C TYR A 109 -8.33 -13.66 -0.72
N VAL A 110 -7.85 -14.82 -1.01
CA VAL A 110 -8.73 -15.92 -1.48
C VAL A 110 -9.51 -16.54 -0.33
#